data_1ed101060d3b2b4049dbe6a5d878b2f8
#
_entry.id   1ed101060d3b2b4049dbe6a5d878b2f8
#
_cell.length_a   1.000
_cell.length_b   1.000
_cell.length_c   1.000
_cell.angle_alpha   90.00
_cell.angle_beta   90.00
_cell.angle_gamma   90.00
#
_symmetry.space_group_name_H-M   'P 1'
#
loop_
_entity.id
_entity.type
_entity.pdbx_description
1 polymer ?
#
loop_
_entity_poly.entity_id
_entity_poly.type
_entity_poly.pdbx_seq_one_letter_code
_entity_poly.pdbx_strand_id
1 'polypeptide(L)'
;PKTFWETKAPPDERNRIRMAMRCILLRGARTMLIDAGCGDKMSAKEAGIYGFDRARNLDHSLAAAGLSTGDIDIVIASHLHFDHAGGFTTMVDGQARPRFPNARYKIRRDEYVDATHPHERNRASYFAENYVPLVEAGVVDFIEGDGEVLPGISVWRTGGHTMHHQLIKIES
;
A
#
# COMPACT_ATOMS: atom_id res chain seq x y z
N PRO A 1 -26.12 2.41 -10.52
CA PRO A 1 -26.29 3.63 -11.32
C PRO A 1 -25.70 4.84 -10.61
N LYS A 2 -25.19 5.83 -11.38
CA LYS A 2 -24.56 7.05 -10.87
C LYS A 2 -25.48 7.80 -9.91
N THR A 3 -26.76 7.84 -10.20
CA THR A 3 -27.80 8.49 -9.38
C THR A 3 -27.85 8.04 -7.92
N PHE A 4 -27.32 6.86 -7.57
CA PHE A 4 -27.32 6.39 -6.19
C PHE A 4 -26.16 6.94 -5.34
N TRP A 5 -25.06 7.30 -5.97
CA TRP A 5 -23.85 7.70 -5.24
C TRP A 5 -23.44 9.16 -5.47
N GLU A 6 -23.80 9.77 -6.60
CA GLU A 6 -23.34 11.11 -6.98
C GLU A 6 -23.72 12.23 -5.99
N THR A 7 -24.83 12.06 -5.26
CA THR A 7 -25.24 13.00 -4.21
C THR A 7 -24.35 12.93 -2.97
N LYS A 8 -23.74 11.75 -2.70
CA LYS A 8 -22.87 11.51 -1.55
C LYS A 8 -21.40 11.69 -1.89
N ALA A 9 -21.03 11.43 -3.12
CA ALA A 9 -19.68 11.56 -3.65
C ALA A 9 -19.74 12.25 -5.03
N PRO A 10 -19.94 13.58 -5.07
CA PRO A 10 -20.05 14.33 -6.33
C PRO A 10 -18.82 14.11 -7.21
N PRO A 11 -19.01 13.67 -8.46
CA PRO A 11 -17.89 13.49 -9.38
C PRO A 11 -17.44 14.83 -9.96
N ASP A 12 -16.17 14.89 -10.34
CA ASP A 12 -15.62 15.99 -11.13
C ASP A 12 -16.06 15.90 -12.62
N GLU A 13 -15.59 16.84 -13.44
CA GLU A 13 -15.88 16.91 -14.88
C GLU A 13 -15.41 15.67 -15.65
N ARG A 14 -14.46 14.91 -15.11
CA ARG A 14 -13.96 13.64 -15.66
C ARG A 14 -14.63 12.42 -15.05
N ASN A 15 -15.74 12.60 -14.34
CA ASN A 15 -16.48 11.55 -13.65
C ASN A 15 -15.65 10.79 -12.58
N ARG A 16 -14.68 11.48 -11.92
CA ARG A 16 -13.89 10.95 -10.82
C ARG A 16 -14.44 11.44 -9.50
N ILE A 17 -14.43 10.61 -8.48
CA ILE A 17 -14.80 10.98 -7.12
C ILE A 17 -13.53 11.18 -6.28
N ARG A 18 -13.61 12.07 -5.29
CA ARG A 18 -12.51 12.26 -4.35
C ARG A 18 -12.41 11.07 -3.41
N MET A 19 -11.23 10.47 -3.34
CA MET A 19 -10.89 9.38 -2.43
C MET A 19 -9.65 9.74 -1.61
N ALA A 20 -9.49 9.11 -0.44
CA ALA A 20 -8.31 9.24 0.39
C ALA A 20 -7.70 7.85 0.59
N MET A 21 -6.39 7.74 0.37
CA MET A 21 -5.61 6.57 0.77
C MET A 21 -5.29 6.72 2.25
N ARG A 22 -5.83 5.82 3.08
CA ARG A 22 -5.72 5.90 4.54
C ARG A 22 -4.74 4.84 5.02
N CYS A 23 -3.46 5.20 5.06
CA CYS A 23 -2.46 4.39 5.75
C CYS A 23 -2.66 4.52 7.27
N ILE A 24 -2.39 3.45 8.02
CA ILE A 24 -2.53 3.46 9.48
C ILE A 24 -1.13 3.40 10.10
N LEU A 25 -0.81 4.41 10.90
CA LEU A 25 0.42 4.47 11.68
C LEU A 25 0.15 3.93 13.09
N LEU A 26 0.91 2.91 13.50
CA LEU A 26 0.90 2.37 14.86
C LEU A 26 2.20 2.75 15.56
N ARG A 27 2.08 3.27 16.77
CA ARG A 27 3.21 3.66 17.63
C ARG A 27 3.22 2.80 18.89
N GLY A 28 4.31 2.11 19.13
CA GLY A 28 4.50 1.25 20.28
C GLY A 28 5.99 0.96 20.47
N ALA A 29 6.33 -0.25 20.92
CA ALA A 29 7.72 -0.71 20.98
C ALA A 29 8.40 -0.68 19.60
N ARG A 30 7.63 -0.78 18.55
CA ARG A 30 8.02 -0.58 17.13
C ARG A 30 7.04 0.37 16.45
N THR A 31 7.55 1.14 15.51
CA THR A 31 6.73 1.99 14.65
C THR A 31 6.32 1.20 13.41
N MET A 32 5.02 1.03 13.20
CA MET A 32 4.49 0.20 12.11
C MET A 32 3.57 1.01 11.21
N LEU A 33 3.58 0.68 9.93
CA LEU A 33 2.70 1.27 8.94
C LEU A 33 1.88 0.17 8.26
N ILE A 34 0.57 0.34 8.18
CA ILE A 34 -0.31 -0.52 7.38
C ILE A 34 -0.62 0.22 6.09
N ASP A 35 -0.24 -0.38 4.97
CA ASP A 35 -0.25 0.19 3.62
C ASP A 35 0.56 1.49 3.49
N ALA A 36 0.85 1.93 2.28
CA ALA A 36 1.64 3.13 2.03
C ALA A 36 1.09 4.01 0.88
N GLY A 37 -0.13 3.76 0.44
CA GLY A 37 -0.77 4.53 -0.61
C GLY A 37 -0.11 4.34 -1.99
N CYS A 38 -0.37 5.27 -2.90
CA CYS A 38 0.09 5.20 -4.29
C CYS A 38 1.57 5.52 -4.50
N GLY A 39 2.24 6.11 -3.49
CA GLY A 39 3.63 6.55 -3.66
C GLY A 39 3.80 7.70 -4.66
N ASP A 40 4.98 7.78 -5.25
CA ASP A 40 5.42 8.90 -6.08
C ASP A 40 5.89 8.50 -7.50
N LYS A 41 5.86 7.19 -7.82
CA LYS A 41 6.43 6.64 -9.06
C LYS A 41 5.58 6.84 -10.31
N MET A 42 4.27 7.09 -10.14
CA MET A 42 3.38 7.27 -11.28
C MET A 42 3.82 8.38 -12.22
N SER A 43 3.76 8.12 -13.51
CA SER A 43 3.99 9.13 -14.54
C SER A 43 3.00 10.30 -14.42
N ALA A 44 3.34 11.45 -15.03
CA ALA A 44 2.43 12.59 -15.08
C ALA A 44 1.10 12.25 -15.78
N LYS A 45 1.13 11.36 -16.78
CA LYS A 45 -0.05 10.87 -17.48
C LYS A 45 -0.97 10.07 -16.57
N GLU A 46 -0.43 9.09 -15.85
CA GLU A 46 -1.19 8.25 -14.91
C GLU A 46 -1.75 9.09 -13.76
N ALA A 47 -0.92 9.94 -13.15
CA ALA A 47 -1.37 10.86 -12.12
C ALA A 47 -2.51 11.78 -12.61
N GLY A 48 -2.47 12.22 -13.87
CA GLY A 48 -3.55 13.00 -14.49
C GLY A 48 -4.83 12.21 -14.72
N ILE A 49 -4.72 10.92 -15.05
CA ILE A 49 -5.89 10.03 -15.22
C ILE A 49 -6.61 9.85 -13.88
N TYR A 50 -5.87 9.51 -12.83
CA TYR A 50 -6.44 9.30 -11.50
C TYR A 50 -6.73 10.62 -10.76
N GLY A 51 -6.09 11.72 -11.12
CA GLY A 51 -6.24 13.01 -10.45
C GLY A 51 -5.55 13.08 -9.09
N PHE A 52 -4.33 12.52 -8.99
CA PHE A 52 -3.57 12.56 -7.74
C PHE A 52 -3.21 13.98 -7.32
N ASP A 53 -3.52 14.29 -6.07
CA ASP A 53 -2.99 15.46 -5.37
C ASP A 53 -1.60 15.12 -4.79
N ARG A 54 -0.55 15.49 -5.50
CA ARG A 54 0.85 15.26 -5.09
C ARG A 54 1.30 16.18 -3.95
N ALA A 55 0.55 17.22 -3.63
CA ALA A 55 0.88 18.11 -2.51
C ALA A 55 0.67 17.44 -1.15
N ARG A 56 -0.13 16.36 -1.13
CA ARG A 56 -0.39 15.55 0.07
C ARG A 56 0.12 14.14 -0.15
N ASN A 57 1.29 13.84 0.37
CA ASN A 57 1.92 12.55 0.27
C ASN A 57 2.18 11.94 1.66
N LEU A 58 2.65 10.70 1.68
CA LEU A 58 2.94 9.97 2.91
C LEU A 58 4.06 10.63 3.72
N ASP A 59 5.09 11.17 3.06
CA ASP A 59 6.22 11.82 3.75
C ASP A 59 5.76 13.06 4.54
N HIS A 60 4.87 13.88 3.97
CA HIS A 60 4.25 14.98 4.70
C HIS A 60 3.44 14.51 5.92
N SER A 61 2.74 13.38 5.77
CA SER A 61 1.94 12.81 6.87
C SER A 61 2.84 12.25 7.97
N LEU A 62 3.94 11.60 7.62
CA LEU A 62 4.94 11.13 8.58
C LEU A 62 5.62 12.31 9.28
N ALA A 63 6.05 13.33 8.54
CA ALA A 63 6.65 14.54 9.11
C ALA A 63 5.71 15.26 10.08
N ALA A 64 4.42 15.35 9.75
CA ALA A 64 3.40 15.90 10.67
C ALA A 64 3.23 15.07 11.94
N ALA A 65 3.55 13.77 11.90
CA ALA A 65 3.60 12.89 13.06
C ALA A 65 4.96 12.91 13.79
N GLY A 66 5.90 13.76 13.34
CA GLY A 66 7.26 13.84 13.88
C GLY A 66 8.16 12.67 13.48
N LEU A 67 7.89 12.05 12.34
CA LEU A 67 8.61 10.86 11.83
C LEU A 67 9.13 11.10 10.41
N SER A 68 10.10 10.28 10.05
CA SER A 68 10.63 10.11 8.69
C SER A 68 10.39 8.67 8.22
N THR A 69 10.72 8.38 6.97
CA THR A 69 10.71 7.01 6.44
C THR A 69 11.69 6.08 7.15
N GLY A 70 12.77 6.62 7.71
CA GLY A 70 13.77 5.87 8.49
C GLY A 70 13.28 5.41 9.87
N ASP A 71 12.17 5.98 10.36
CA ASP A 71 11.61 5.66 11.69
C ASP A 71 10.56 4.54 11.63
N ILE A 72 10.29 3.98 10.45
CA ILE A 72 9.36 2.86 10.28
C ILE A 72 10.13 1.55 10.39
N ASP A 73 9.74 0.72 11.36
CA ASP A 73 10.35 -0.59 11.60
C ASP A 73 9.66 -1.72 10.81
N ILE A 74 8.35 -1.60 10.60
CA ILE A 74 7.54 -2.64 9.97
C ILE A 74 6.49 -2.01 9.05
N VAL A 75 6.34 -2.57 7.86
CA VAL A 75 5.24 -2.26 6.94
C VAL A 75 4.41 -3.53 6.74
N ILE A 76 3.09 -3.44 6.87
CA ILE A 76 2.19 -4.56 6.66
C ILE A 76 1.27 -4.24 5.48
N ALA A 77 1.24 -5.10 4.48
CA ALA A 77 0.35 -4.96 3.34
C ALA A 77 -1.03 -5.56 3.63
N SER A 78 -2.10 -4.81 3.38
CA SER A 78 -3.45 -5.39 3.29
C SER A 78 -3.59 -6.22 2.01
N HIS A 79 -3.07 -5.73 0.91
CA HIS A 79 -2.91 -6.35 -0.40
C HIS A 79 -1.93 -5.53 -1.26
N LEU A 80 -1.70 -5.93 -2.53
CA LEU A 80 -0.65 -5.32 -3.35
C LEU A 80 -1.13 -4.45 -4.52
N HIS A 81 -2.37 -3.96 -4.52
CA HIS A 81 -2.78 -2.96 -5.50
C HIS A 81 -1.98 -1.67 -5.33
N PHE A 82 -1.82 -0.93 -6.43
CA PHE A 82 -0.95 0.24 -6.50
C PHE A 82 -1.31 1.36 -5.52
N ASP A 83 -2.57 1.48 -5.14
CA ASP A 83 -3.07 2.49 -4.20
C ASP A 83 -2.84 2.11 -2.73
N HIS A 84 -2.34 0.91 -2.46
CA HIS A 84 -1.91 0.41 -1.16
C HIS A 84 -0.40 0.17 -1.08
N ALA A 85 0.18 -0.46 -2.10
CA ALA A 85 1.59 -0.83 -2.13
C ALA A 85 2.48 0.16 -2.88
N GLY A 86 1.91 1.16 -3.57
CA GLY A 86 2.68 2.10 -4.38
C GLY A 86 3.77 2.85 -3.62
N GLY A 87 3.53 3.15 -2.34
CA GLY A 87 4.50 3.80 -1.47
C GLY A 87 5.49 2.86 -0.79
N PHE A 88 5.47 1.55 -1.05
CA PHE A 88 6.45 0.62 -0.47
C PHE A 88 7.85 0.84 -1.05
N THR A 89 7.94 1.32 -2.26
CA THR A 89 9.19 1.67 -2.93
C THR A 89 9.18 3.13 -3.40
N THR A 90 10.35 3.67 -3.62
CA THR A 90 10.57 5.01 -4.19
C THR A 90 11.68 4.92 -5.25
N MET A 91 11.73 5.89 -6.16
CA MET A 91 12.77 5.94 -7.18
C MET A 91 14.05 6.55 -6.62
N VAL A 92 15.16 5.83 -6.75
CA VAL A 92 16.50 6.30 -6.42
C VAL A 92 17.39 5.96 -7.62
N ASP A 93 18.01 6.95 -8.23
CA ASP A 93 18.88 6.80 -9.41
C ASP A 93 18.24 5.98 -10.54
N GLY A 94 16.95 6.20 -10.78
CA GLY A 94 16.17 5.52 -11.84
C GLY A 94 15.76 4.09 -11.52
N GLN A 95 15.99 3.61 -10.30
CA GLN A 95 15.61 2.28 -9.82
C GLN A 95 14.63 2.36 -8.65
N ALA A 96 13.65 1.48 -8.64
CA ALA A 96 12.76 1.34 -7.48
C ALA A 96 13.53 0.68 -6.31
N ARG A 97 13.51 1.32 -5.15
CA ARG A 97 14.18 0.87 -3.92
C ARG A 97 13.19 0.87 -2.76
N PRO A 98 13.40 0.06 -1.70
CA PRO A 98 12.59 0.14 -0.49
C PRO A 98 12.51 1.59 0.03
N ARG A 99 11.28 2.12 0.21
CA ARG A 99 11.07 3.47 0.73
C ARG A 99 11.43 3.58 2.21
N PHE A 100 11.20 2.53 2.99
CA PHE A 100 11.46 2.48 4.43
C PHE A 100 12.72 1.65 4.68
N PRO A 101 13.91 2.30 4.76
CA PRO A 101 15.19 1.60 4.69
C PRO A 101 15.45 0.67 5.87
N ASN A 102 14.81 0.92 7.01
CA ASN A 102 14.98 0.13 8.23
C ASN A 102 13.86 -0.89 8.44
N ALA A 103 12.83 -0.88 7.57
CA ALA A 103 11.64 -1.68 7.76
C ALA A 103 11.76 -3.11 7.25
N ARG A 104 11.08 -4.03 7.95
CA ARG A 104 10.68 -5.32 7.39
C ARG A 104 9.26 -5.20 6.82
N TYR A 105 9.04 -5.76 5.63
CA TYR A 105 7.75 -5.73 4.96
C TYR A 105 7.05 -7.06 5.12
N LYS A 106 5.88 -7.06 5.75
CA LYS A 106 5.05 -8.25 5.94
C LYS A 106 4.00 -8.31 4.83
N ILE A 107 4.17 -9.28 3.94
CA ILE A 107 3.35 -9.47 2.74
C ILE A 107 2.84 -10.90 2.72
N ARG A 108 1.54 -11.10 2.46
CA ARG A 108 1.00 -12.44 2.27
C ARG A 108 1.62 -13.07 1.01
N ARG A 109 2.17 -14.29 1.14
CA ARG A 109 2.87 -14.95 0.03
C ARG A 109 1.95 -15.17 -1.17
N ASP A 110 0.74 -15.66 -0.93
CA ASP A 110 -0.20 -15.94 -2.02
C ASP A 110 -0.59 -14.66 -2.77
N GLU A 111 -0.75 -13.53 -2.07
CA GLU A 111 -1.00 -12.22 -2.70
C GLU A 111 0.19 -11.79 -3.57
N TYR A 112 1.42 -12.01 -3.10
CA TYR A 112 2.62 -11.73 -3.90
C TYR A 112 2.70 -12.60 -5.15
N VAL A 113 2.35 -13.89 -5.05
CA VAL A 113 2.33 -14.79 -6.21
C VAL A 113 1.31 -14.31 -7.25
N ASP A 114 0.08 -13.98 -6.82
CA ASP A 114 -0.94 -13.43 -7.71
C ASP A 114 -0.52 -12.09 -8.33
N ALA A 115 0.06 -11.21 -7.52
CA ALA A 115 0.51 -9.88 -7.96
C ALA A 115 1.65 -9.97 -9.02
N THR A 116 2.51 -10.98 -8.93
CA THR A 116 3.58 -11.21 -9.93
C THR A 116 3.13 -11.98 -11.16
N HIS A 117 1.95 -12.59 -11.13
CA HIS A 117 1.34 -13.32 -12.23
C HIS A 117 -0.11 -12.83 -12.49
N PRO A 118 -0.32 -11.52 -12.67
CA PRO A 118 -1.66 -10.96 -12.75
C PRO A 118 -2.36 -11.42 -14.04
N HIS A 119 -3.63 -11.74 -13.93
CA HIS A 119 -4.46 -12.04 -15.08
C HIS A 119 -4.98 -10.75 -15.77
N GLU A 120 -5.59 -10.89 -16.93
CA GLU A 120 -6.01 -9.78 -17.79
C GLU A 120 -6.90 -8.73 -17.07
N ARG A 121 -7.76 -9.16 -16.13
CA ARG A 121 -8.71 -8.27 -15.46
C ARG A 121 -8.09 -7.45 -14.32
N ASN A 122 -7.02 -7.93 -13.68
CA ASN A 122 -6.43 -7.28 -12.49
C ASN A 122 -5.03 -6.68 -12.73
N ARG A 123 -4.40 -6.97 -13.89
CA ARG A 123 -3.03 -6.49 -14.20
C ARG A 123 -2.88 -4.97 -14.12
N ALA A 124 -3.97 -4.22 -14.35
CA ALA A 124 -3.94 -2.75 -14.28
C ALA A 124 -3.83 -2.22 -12.84
N SER A 125 -4.00 -3.07 -11.83
CA SER A 125 -3.91 -2.71 -10.41
C SER A 125 -2.60 -3.15 -9.76
N TYR A 126 -1.80 -4.01 -10.42
CA TYR A 126 -0.55 -4.55 -9.88
C TYR A 126 0.64 -3.99 -10.63
N PHE A 127 1.51 -3.26 -9.94
CA PHE A 127 2.74 -2.70 -10.50
C PHE A 127 3.94 -3.35 -9.81
N ALA A 128 4.63 -4.24 -10.52
CA ALA A 128 5.72 -5.07 -10.00
C ALA A 128 6.82 -4.24 -9.30
N GLU A 129 7.07 -3.03 -9.78
CA GLU A 129 8.03 -2.09 -9.18
C GLU A 129 7.71 -1.70 -7.73
N ASN A 130 6.48 -1.94 -7.26
CA ASN A 130 6.06 -1.61 -5.90
C ASN A 130 6.48 -2.66 -4.88
N TYR A 131 6.71 -3.91 -5.29
CA TYR A 131 6.94 -5.01 -4.34
C TYR A 131 8.06 -5.98 -4.76
N VAL A 132 8.36 -6.15 -6.05
CA VAL A 132 9.45 -7.02 -6.48
C VAL A 132 10.81 -6.56 -5.92
N PRO A 133 11.17 -5.26 -5.97
CA PRO A 133 12.44 -4.80 -5.41
C PRO A 133 12.60 -5.03 -3.91
N LEU A 134 11.49 -5.17 -3.17
CA LEU A 134 11.56 -5.49 -1.73
C LEU A 134 12.04 -6.92 -1.50
N VAL A 135 11.58 -7.86 -2.34
CA VAL A 135 12.01 -9.27 -2.28
C VAL A 135 13.46 -9.39 -2.71
N GLU A 136 13.84 -8.70 -3.78
CA GLU A 136 15.24 -8.65 -4.26
C GLU A 136 16.19 -8.05 -3.21
N ALA A 137 15.73 -7.06 -2.45
CA ALA A 137 16.48 -6.47 -1.35
C ALA A 137 16.51 -7.34 -0.08
N GLY A 138 15.78 -8.47 -0.03
CA GLY A 138 15.73 -9.37 1.12
C GLY A 138 15.02 -8.79 2.35
N VAL A 139 14.16 -7.77 2.18
CA VAL A 139 13.49 -7.07 3.30
C VAL A 139 12.07 -7.57 3.55
N VAL A 140 11.60 -8.57 2.81
CA VAL A 140 10.24 -9.14 2.96
C VAL A 140 10.24 -10.31 3.93
N ASP A 141 9.28 -10.29 4.86
CA ASP A 141 8.86 -11.43 5.66
C ASP A 141 7.50 -11.91 5.14
N PHE A 142 7.46 -13.04 4.48
CA PHE A 142 6.21 -13.57 3.96
C PHE A 142 5.31 -14.11 5.07
N ILE A 143 4.02 -13.81 4.96
CA ILE A 143 2.96 -14.35 5.80
C ILE A 143 2.41 -15.59 5.11
N GLU A 144 2.46 -16.74 5.78
CA GLU A 144 2.08 -18.05 5.22
C GLU A 144 0.69 -18.54 5.65
N GLY A 145 -0.10 -17.74 6.32
CA GLY A 145 -1.42 -18.19 6.79
C GLY A 145 -2.13 -17.11 7.57
N ASP A 146 -3.15 -17.50 8.28
CA ASP A 146 -3.92 -16.62 9.15
C ASP A 146 -3.44 -16.76 10.60
N GLY A 147 -3.62 -15.72 11.40
CA GLY A 147 -3.27 -15.68 12.82
C GLY A 147 -2.35 -14.54 13.19
N GLU A 148 -1.73 -14.64 14.36
CA GLU A 148 -0.83 -13.62 14.87
C GLU A 148 0.49 -13.60 14.09
N VAL A 149 0.85 -12.42 13.58
CA VAL A 149 2.08 -12.18 12.81
C VAL A 149 3.10 -11.33 13.57
N LEU A 150 2.64 -10.62 14.59
CA LEU A 150 3.40 -9.86 15.57
C LEU A 150 2.58 -9.81 16.87
N PRO A 151 3.19 -9.60 18.03
CA PRO A 151 2.45 -9.43 19.27
C PRO A 151 1.35 -8.37 19.15
N GLY A 152 0.08 -8.79 19.33
CA GLY A 152 -1.10 -7.94 19.20
C GLY A 152 -1.52 -7.60 17.77
N ILE A 153 -0.86 -8.14 16.74
CA ILE A 153 -1.23 -7.96 15.33
C ILE A 153 -1.51 -9.32 14.70
N SER A 154 -2.74 -9.51 14.30
CA SER A 154 -3.18 -10.73 13.61
C SER A 154 -3.73 -10.40 12.23
N VAL A 155 -3.64 -11.35 11.30
CA VAL A 155 -4.14 -11.24 9.93
C VAL A 155 -5.06 -12.39 9.59
N TRP A 156 -6.08 -12.11 8.77
CA TRP A 156 -6.98 -13.13 8.21
C TRP A 156 -7.24 -12.84 6.74
N ARG A 157 -7.13 -13.87 5.92
CA ARG A 157 -7.52 -13.76 4.52
C ARG A 157 -9.03 -13.57 4.42
N THR A 158 -9.45 -12.49 3.78
CA THR A 158 -10.86 -12.22 3.49
C THR A 158 -11.23 -12.57 2.06
N GLY A 159 -10.28 -12.48 1.14
CA GLY A 159 -10.55 -12.58 -0.28
C GLY A 159 -11.46 -11.46 -0.78
N GLY A 160 -12.05 -11.64 -1.95
CA GLY A 160 -13.02 -10.72 -2.54
C GLY A 160 -12.38 -9.65 -3.40
N HIS A 161 -11.89 -8.57 -2.82
CA HIS A 161 -11.25 -7.44 -3.54
C HIS A 161 -10.00 -7.90 -4.32
N THR A 162 -9.08 -8.59 -3.66
CA THR A 162 -8.14 -9.51 -4.28
C THR A 162 -8.39 -10.91 -3.74
N MET A 163 -7.86 -11.96 -4.38
CA MET A 163 -8.05 -13.33 -3.92
C MET A 163 -7.45 -13.55 -2.53
N HIS A 164 -6.35 -12.86 -2.24
CA HIS A 164 -5.59 -13.02 -1.01
C HIS A 164 -5.52 -11.73 -0.16
N HIS A 165 -6.48 -10.79 -0.38
CA HIS A 165 -6.68 -9.65 0.51
C HIS A 165 -6.81 -10.11 1.96
N GLN A 166 -6.20 -9.39 2.89
CA GLN A 166 -6.26 -9.72 4.31
C GLN A 166 -6.76 -8.55 5.17
N LEU A 167 -7.56 -8.91 6.16
CA LEU A 167 -7.88 -8.03 7.28
C LEU A 167 -6.71 -8.05 8.27
N ILE A 168 -6.43 -6.91 8.87
CA ILE A 168 -5.41 -6.76 9.91
C ILE A 168 -6.12 -6.33 11.19
N LYS A 169 -6.06 -7.18 12.23
CA LYS A 169 -6.60 -6.89 13.56
C LYS A 169 -5.47 -6.36 14.44
N ILE A 170 -5.75 -5.29 15.15
CA ILE A 170 -4.85 -4.64 16.10
C ILE A 170 -5.49 -4.77 17.48
N GLU A 171 -4.75 -5.31 18.43
CA GLU A 171 -5.15 -5.44 19.84
C GLU A 171 -4.16 -4.63 20.69
N SER A 172 -4.70 -3.67 21.45
CA SER A 172 -3.94 -2.77 22.34
C SER A 172 -4.30 -3.02 23.79
#